data_884f9d53a1c4fead20f25b9fecb1fba9
#
_entry.id   884f9d53a1c4fead20f25b9fecb1fba9
#
_cell.length_a   1.000
_cell.length_b   1.000
_cell.length_c   1.000
_cell.angle_alpha   90.00
_cell.angle_beta   90.00
_cell.angle_gamma   90.00
#
_symmetry.space_group_name_H-M   'P 1'
#
loop_
_entity.id
_entity.type
_entity.pdbx_description
1 polymer ?
#
loop_
_entity_poly.entity_id
_entity_poly.type
_entity_poly.pdbx_seq_one_letter_code
_entity_poly.pdbx_strand_id
1 'polypeptide(L)'
;MLTGEELFRSLAEHQLLMPLMQGIIIDQAIAGVSCTSEETAQWVQEFWQSQQVTTPEQQQEWLQRHYLTAAQVVTVATRPHRLQRFKEMTWGAAVESYFLKRKEQLDRVVYSLIRTQDGGVAQELYFRISEGEQAFAEAAKEFSQGAEAATGGLIGPMPLGKLHPSLKKLLAVSQPGQVWPPVQLGPWWVVVRLEKLLPAQLDEATRQQLVDELFHQWLEQQLNPSPPQEPL
;
A
#
# COMPACT_ATOMS: atom_id res chain seq x y z
N MET A 1 -3.65 -26.61 -32.15
CA MET A 1 -3.40 -26.72 -30.70
C MET A 1 -1.99 -26.14 -30.47
N LEU A 2 -1.83 -25.18 -29.57
CA LEU A 2 -0.50 -24.59 -29.30
C LEU A 2 0.42 -25.63 -28.67
N THR A 3 1.67 -25.66 -29.06
CA THR A 3 2.72 -26.43 -28.37
C THR A 3 3.03 -25.79 -27.02
N GLY A 4 3.70 -26.51 -26.09
CA GLY A 4 4.10 -25.95 -24.80
C GLY A 4 5.02 -24.73 -24.95
N GLU A 5 5.90 -24.73 -25.96
CA GLU A 5 6.83 -23.62 -26.24
C GLU A 5 6.09 -22.38 -26.78
N GLU A 6 5.13 -22.60 -27.68
CA GLU A 6 4.26 -21.51 -28.20
C GLU A 6 3.39 -20.91 -27.10
N LEU A 7 2.85 -21.77 -26.19
CA LEU A 7 2.10 -21.30 -25.04
C LEU A 7 2.97 -20.44 -24.09
N PHE A 8 4.20 -20.92 -23.79
CA PHE A 8 5.13 -20.18 -22.93
C PHE A 8 5.47 -18.80 -23.52
N ARG A 9 5.77 -18.77 -24.83
CA ARG A 9 6.05 -17.52 -25.54
C ARG A 9 4.84 -16.58 -25.48
N SER A 10 3.65 -17.10 -25.75
CA SER A 10 2.42 -16.32 -25.67
C SER A 10 2.16 -15.75 -24.28
N LEU A 11 2.37 -16.55 -23.22
CA LEU A 11 2.27 -16.05 -21.83
C LEU A 11 3.26 -14.91 -21.55
N ALA A 12 4.48 -14.98 -22.09
CA ALA A 12 5.49 -13.94 -21.92
C ALA A 12 5.09 -12.66 -22.68
N GLU A 13 4.67 -12.77 -23.95
CA GLU A 13 4.25 -11.65 -24.79
C GLU A 13 3.04 -10.91 -24.21
N HIS A 14 2.11 -11.64 -23.62
CA HIS A 14 0.95 -11.06 -22.92
C HIS A 14 1.19 -10.65 -21.47
N GLN A 15 2.46 -10.73 -20.99
CA GLN A 15 2.87 -10.40 -19.61
C GLN A 15 2.16 -11.27 -18.54
N LEU A 16 1.71 -12.47 -18.90
CA LEU A 16 1.03 -13.40 -17.98
C LEU A 16 2.00 -14.36 -17.27
N LEU A 17 3.25 -14.44 -17.70
CA LEU A 17 4.22 -15.37 -17.14
C LEU A 17 4.53 -15.07 -15.66
N MET A 18 4.82 -13.80 -15.33
CA MET A 18 5.11 -13.41 -13.96
C MET A 18 3.91 -13.60 -13.00
N PRO A 19 2.68 -13.21 -13.36
CA PRO A 19 1.49 -13.54 -12.56
C PRO A 19 1.29 -15.05 -12.36
N LEU A 20 1.57 -15.86 -13.38
CA LEU A 20 1.49 -17.31 -13.27
C LEU A 20 2.53 -17.86 -12.28
N MET A 21 3.80 -17.41 -12.38
CA MET A 21 4.86 -17.80 -11.46
C MET A 21 4.54 -17.41 -10.02
N GLN A 22 4.04 -16.20 -9.80
CA GLN A 22 3.54 -15.76 -8.48
C GLN A 22 2.44 -16.69 -7.96
N GLY A 23 1.48 -17.03 -8.84
CA GLY A 23 0.41 -17.98 -8.52
C GLY A 23 0.95 -19.33 -8.06
N ILE A 24 1.92 -19.89 -8.77
CA ILE A 24 2.55 -21.19 -8.46
C ILE A 24 3.28 -21.12 -7.11
N ILE A 25 4.07 -20.09 -6.86
CA ILE A 25 4.79 -19.90 -5.59
C ILE A 25 3.80 -19.83 -4.41
N ILE A 26 2.72 -19.06 -4.57
CA ILE A 26 1.66 -18.96 -3.56
C ILE A 26 1.02 -20.33 -3.33
N ASP A 27 0.67 -21.07 -4.39
CA ASP A 27 0.02 -22.36 -4.27
C ASP A 27 0.91 -23.40 -3.58
N GLN A 28 2.20 -23.37 -3.83
CA GLN A 28 3.20 -24.18 -3.11
C GLN A 28 3.26 -23.80 -1.62
N ALA A 29 3.29 -22.49 -1.31
CA ALA A 29 3.35 -22.01 0.07
C ALA A 29 2.12 -22.40 0.89
N ILE A 30 0.92 -22.33 0.29
CA ILE A 30 -0.34 -22.68 0.96
C ILE A 30 -0.68 -24.16 0.90
N ALA A 31 0.14 -25.01 0.25
CA ALA A 31 -0.17 -26.44 0.08
C ALA A 31 -0.42 -27.16 1.42
N GLY A 32 0.33 -26.80 2.47
CA GLY A 32 0.17 -27.36 3.82
C GLY A 32 -0.94 -26.74 4.67
N VAL A 33 -1.63 -25.69 4.19
CA VAL A 33 -2.70 -25.04 4.94
C VAL A 33 -4.00 -25.83 4.78
N SER A 34 -4.44 -26.46 5.84
CA SER A 34 -5.68 -27.26 5.85
C SER A 34 -6.92 -26.40 6.09
N CYS A 35 -8.05 -26.87 5.58
CA CYS A 35 -9.39 -26.35 5.82
C CYS A 35 -10.27 -27.47 6.34
N THR A 36 -11.24 -27.20 7.18
CA THR A 36 -12.26 -28.18 7.56
C THR A 36 -13.23 -28.45 6.42
N SER A 37 -13.98 -29.53 6.50
CA SER A 37 -15.01 -29.85 5.50
C SER A 37 -16.11 -28.80 5.47
N GLU A 38 -16.45 -28.22 6.65
CA GLU A 38 -17.46 -27.18 6.78
C GLU A 38 -16.99 -25.88 6.15
N GLU A 39 -15.78 -25.43 6.46
CA GLU A 39 -15.17 -24.23 5.83
C GLU A 39 -15.10 -24.38 4.31
N THR A 40 -14.68 -25.55 3.83
CA THR A 40 -14.61 -25.85 2.40
C THR A 40 -15.97 -25.74 1.73
N ALA A 41 -17.03 -26.36 2.33
CA ALA A 41 -18.37 -26.31 1.79
C ALA A 41 -18.90 -24.85 1.76
N GLN A 42 -18.70 -24.11 2.83
CA GLN A 42 -19.11 -22.71 2.92
C GLN A 42 -18.46 -21.88 1.82
N TRP A 43 -17.13 -21.93 1.66
CA TRP A 43 -16.41 -21.11 0.68
C TRP A 43 -16.72 -21.49 -0.76
N VAL A 44 -16.99 -22.77 -1.03
CA VAL A 44 -17.47 -23.20 -2.35
C VAL A 44 -18.89 -22.65 -2.61
N GLN A 45 -19.75 -22.60 -1.61
CA GLN A 45 -21.07 -22.00 -1.75
C GLN A 45 -20.96 -20.48 -1.99
N GLU A 46 -20.13 -19.77 -1.22
CA GLU A 46 -19.88 -18.34 -1.41
C GLU A 46 -19.29 -18.04 -2.79
N PHE A 47 -18.37 -18.89 -3.26
CA PHE A 47 -17.83 -18.80 -4.61
C PHE A 47 -18.93 -18.86 -5.67
N TRP A 48 -19.81 -19.86 -5.62
CA TRP A 48 -20.90 -19.98 -6.58
C TRP A 48 -21.87 -18.79 -6.53
N GLN A 49 -22.17 -18.30 -5.34
CA GLN A 49 -22.99 -17.08 -5.15
C GLN A 49 -22.33 -15.87 -5.80
N SER A 50 -21.01 -15.68 -5.61
CA SER A 50 -20.27 -14.58 -6.21
C SER A 50 -20.25 -14.62 -7.74
N GLN A 51 -20.28 -15.84 -8.32
CA GLN A 51 -20.40 -16.04 -9.76
C GLN A 51 -21.84 -15.96 -10.28
N GLN A 52 -22.83 -15.72 -9.40
CA GLN A 52 -24.27 -15.71 -9.73
C GLN A 52 -24.75 -17.03 -10.36
N VAL A 53 -24.17 -18.13 -9.94
CA VAL A 53 -24.45 -19.49 -10.40
C VAL A 53 -25.17 -20.24 -9.30
N THR A 54 -26.47 -20.53 -9.50
CA THR A 54 -27.35 -21.04 -8.44
C THR A 54 -27.85 -22.46 -8.68
N THR A 55 -27.80 -22.94 -9.94
CA THR A 55 -28.29 -24.30 -10.27
C THR A 55 -27.15 -25.21 -10.72
N PRO A 56 -27.29 -26.53 -10.57
CA PRO A 56 -26.31 -27.52 -11.04
C PRO A 56 -26.00 -27.39 -12.54
N GLU A 57 -27.01 -27.11 -13.35
CA GLU A 57 -26.85 -26.93 -14.80
C GLU A 57 -25.97 -25.70 -15.11
N GLN A 58 -26.22 -24.58 -14.42
CA GLN A 58 -25.40 -23.37 -14.54
C GLN A 58 -23.97 -23.64 -14.08
N GLN A 59 -23.75 -24.41 -13.01
CA GLN A 59 -22.44 -24.82 -12.55
C GLN A 59 -21.69 -25.61 -13.61
N GLN A 60 -22.35 -26.55 -14.25
CA GLN A 60 -21.76 -27.36 -15.32
C GLN A 60 -21.37 -26.52 -16.55
N GLU A 61 -22.23 -25.59 -16.97
CA GLU A 61 -21.93 -24.66 -18.05
C GLU A 61 -20.76 -23.73 -17.71
N TRP A 62 -20.74 -23.24 -16.49
CA TRP A 62 -19.66 -22.38 -16.00
C TRP A 62 -18.31 -23.12 -16.00
N LEU A 63 -18.28 -24.39 -15.51
CA LEU A 63 -17.08 -25.23 -15.52
C LEU A 63 -16.54 -25.44 -16.93
N GLN A 64 -17.41 -25.75 -17.89
CA GLN A 64 -17.02 -25.94 -19.30
C GLN A 64 -16.44 -24.67 -19.90
N ARG A 65 -17.08 -23.52 -19.65
CA ARG A 65 -16.64 -22.23 -20.15
C ARG A 65 -15.27 -21.81 -19.61
N HIS A 66 -14.97 -22.16 -18.36
CA HIS A 66 -13.72 -21.81 -17.67
C HIS A 66 -12.65 -22.91 -17.74
N TYR A 67 -12.95 -24.03 -18.43
CA TYR A 67 -12.03 -25.16 -18.54
C TYR A 67 -11.61 -25.73 -17.17
N LEU A 68 -12.52 -25.74 -16.19
CA LEU A 68 -12.29 -26.21 -14.84
C LEU A 68 -13.13 -27.46 -14.52
N THR A 69 -12.60 -28.29 -13.64
CA THR A 69 -13.34 -29.40 -13.03
C THR A 69 -13.94 -28.96 -11.67
N ALA A 70 -14.93 -29.68 -11.17
CA ALA A 70 -15.51 -29.43 -9.85
C ALA A 70 -14.46 -29.49 -8.72
N ALA A 71 -13.47 -30.39 -8.81
CA ALA A 71 -12.37 -30.45 -7.85
C ALA A 71 -11.47 -29.21 -7.90
N GLN A 72 -11.24 -28.66 -9.08
CA GLN A 72 -10.46 -27.42 -9.24
C GLN A 72 -11.21 -26.19 -8.71
N VAL A 73 -12.55 -26.18 -8.77
CA VAL A 73 -13.34 -25.11 -8.14
C VAL A 73 -13.14 -25.10 -6.62
N VAL A 74 -13.06 -26.26 -5.98
CA VAL A 74 -12.74 -26.32 -4.54
C VAL A 74 -11.40 -25.63 -4.25
N THR A 75 -10.39 -25.91 -5.08
CA THR A 75 -9.06 -25.26 -4.95
C THR A 75 -9.17 -23.75 -5.14
N VAL A 76 -9.87 -23.29 -6.17
CA VAL A 76 -10.06 -21.85 -6.48
C VAL A 76 -10.83 -21.16 -5.35
N ALA A 77 -11.92 -21.74 -4.88
CA ALA A 77 -12.77 -21.19 -3.83
C ALA A 77 -12.06 -21.08 -2.48
N THR A 78 -11.24 -22.08 -2.12
CA THR A 78 -10.53 -22.10 -0.83
C THR A 78 -9.23 -21.31 -0.84
N ARG A 79 -8.66 -21.03 -2.01
CA ARG A 79 -7.34 -20.38 -2.17
C ARG A 79 -7.21 -19.05 -1.44
N PRO A 80 -8.14 -18.08 -1.54
CA PRO A 80 -8.03 -16.81 -0.83
C PRO A 80 -7.97 -16.98 0.69
N HIS A 81 -8.77 -17.87 1.24
CA HIS A 81 -8.85 -18.14 2.68
C HIS A 81 -7.59 -18.86 3.20
N ARG A 82 -7.10 -19.84 2.43
CA ARG A 82 -5.83 -20.53 2.74
C ARG A 82 -4.66 -19.57 2.69
N LEU A 83 -4.63 -18.65 1.72
CA LEU A 83 -3.60 -17.60 1.63
C LEU A 83 -3.66 -16.66 2.83
N GLN A 84 -4.85 -16.21 3.22
CA GLN A 84 -5.00 -15.35 4.39
C GLN A 84 -4.54 -16.07 5.67
N ARG A 85 -4.91 -17.33 5.85
CA ARG A 85 -4.45 -18.15 6.99
C ARG A 85 -2.93 -18.35 6.97
N PHE A 86 -2.35 -18.61 5.82
CA PHE A 86 -0.89 -18.70 5.65
C PHE A 86 -0.18 -17.42 6.08
N LYS A 87 -0.67 -16.26 5.61
CA LYS A 87 -0.13 -14.96 5.96
C LYS A 87 -0.14 -14.73 7.47
N GLU A 88 -1.29 -14.99 8.11
CA GLU A 88 -1.45 -14.81 9.55
C GLU A 88 -0.58 -15.77 10.36
N MET A 89 -0.50 -17.03 9.96
CA MET A 89 0.37 -18.02 10.62
C MET A 89 1.85 -17.68 10.50
N THR A 90 2.26 -17.10 9.36
CA THR A 90 3.68 -16.83 9.08
C THR A 90 4.13 -15.51 9.71
N TRP A 91 3.33 -14.45 9.61
CA TRP A 91 3.75 -13.10 10.02
C TRP A 91 2.92 -12.49 11.12
N GLY A 92 1.77 -13.05 11.47
CA GLY A 92 0.87 -12.47 12.47
C GLY A 92 1.55 -12.15 13.81
N ALA A 93 2.43 -13.02 14.29
CA ALA A 93 3.19 -12.80 15.53
C ALA A 93 4.29 -11.72 15.38
N ALA A 94 4.76 -11.45 14.17
CA ALA A 94 5.82 -10.46 13.91
C ALA A 94 5.28 -9.04 13.71
N VAL A 95 3.98 -8.87 13.48
CA VAL A 95 3.37 -7.59 13.08
C VAL A 95 3.58 -6.50 14.11
N GLU A 96 3.47 -6.80 15.40
CA GLU A 96 3.64 -5.80 16.46
C GLU A 96 5.05 -5.20 16.45
N SER A 97 6.08 -6.05 16.37
CA SER A 97 7.46 -5.58 16.28
C SER A 97 7.75 -4.86 14.98
N TYR A 98 7.15 -5.30 13.88
CA TYR A 98 7.25 -4.64 12.57
C TYR A 98 6.57 -3.28 12.57
N PHE A 99 5.38 -3.16 13.18
CA PHE A 99 4.68 -1.91 13.37
C PHE A 99 5.54 -0.89 14.13
N LEU A 100 6.13 -1.31 15.26
CA LEU A 100 6.99 -0.42 16.06
C LEU A 100 8.18 0.12 15.25
N LYS A 101 8.81 -0.71 14.42
CA LYS A 101 9.90 -0.30 13.52
C LYS A 101 9.44 0.68 12.43
N ARG A 102 8.18 0.58 12.01
CA ARG A 102 7.61 1.37 10.92
C ARG A 102 6.78 2.57 11.39
N LYS A 103 6.53 2.66 12.70
CA LYS A 103 5.59 3.62 13.31
C LYS A 103 5.82 5.06 12.83
N GLU A 104 7.05 5.54 12.87
CA GLU A 104 7.38 6.89 12.39
C GLU A 104 7.05 7.14 10.91
N GLN A 105 7.01 6.09 10.09
CA GLN A 105 6.68 6.20 8.67
C GLN A 105 5.18 6.11 8.44
N LEU A 106 4.46 5.41 9.34
CA LEU A 106 3.02 5.20 9.32
C LEU A 106 2.25 6.35 9.95
N ASP A 107 2.86 7.08 10.89
CA ASP A 107 2.27 8.29 11.47
C ASP A 107 1.85 9.23 10.36
N ARG A 108 0.65 9.81 10.48
CA ARG A 108 0.08 10.69 9.46
C ARG A 108 0.09 12.13 9.94
N VAL A 109 0.25 13.04 9.01
CA VAL A 109 0.23 14.46 9.28
C VAL A 109 -0.77 15.20 8.38
N VAL A 110 -1.35 16.22 8.94
CA VAL A 110 -1.99 17.31 8.21
C VAL A 110 -1.09 18.52 8.39
N TYR A 111 -0.70 19.15 7.32
CA TYR A 111 0.19 20.31 7.33
C TYR A 111 -0.24 21.32 6.28
N SER A 112 0.17 22.57 6.47
CA SER A 112 0.01 23.62 5.49
C SER A 112 1.37 23.93 4.85
N LEU A 113 1.37 24.18 3.54
CA LEU A 113 2.58 24.45 2.76
C LEU A 113 2.32 25.61 1.79
N ILE A 114 3.32 26.49 1.70
CA ILE A 114 3.45 27.49 0.65
C ILE A 114 4.72 27.19 -0.08
N ARG A 115 4.71 27.16 -1.41
CA ARG A 115 5.92 27.04 -2.22
C ARG A 115 6.05 28.19 -3.20
N THR A 116 7.25 28.72 -3.34
CA THR A 116 7.62 29.76 -4.31
C THR A 116 9.03 29.49 -4.82
N GLN A 117 9.36 30.01 -6.00
CA GLN A 117 10.74 29.99 -6.52
C GLN A 117 11.60 31.12 -5.94
N ASP A 118 11.00 32.13 -5.35
CA ASP A 118 11.70 33.28 -4.77
C ASP A 118 11.88 33.09 -3.25
N GLY A 119 13.16 32.98 -2.83
CA GLY A 119 13.51 32.83 -1.42
C GLY A 119 13.22 34.08 -0.58
N GLY A 120 13.27 35.27 -1.18
CA GLY A 120 12.93 36.53 -0.51
C GLY A 120 11.44 36.60 -0.19
N VAL A 121 10.59 36.21 -1.15
CA VAL A 121 9.14 36.10 -0.95
C VAL A 121 8.83 35.08 0.13
N ALA A 122 9.47 33.90 0.10
CA ALA A 122 9.28 32.88 1.12
C ALA A 122 9.64 33.39 2.53
N GLN A 123 10.74 34.11 2.65
CA GLN A 123 11.20 34.68 3.92
C GLN A 123 10.22 35.75 4.46
N GLU A 124 9.73 36.60 3.58
CA GLU A 124 8.74 37.63 3.92
C GLU A 124 7.43 37.00 4.42
N LEU A 125 6.93 35.99 3.70
CA LEU A 125 5.73 35.26 4.08
C LEU A 125 5.88 34.56 5.43
N TYR A 126 7.04 33.98 5.69
CA TYR A 126 7.34 33.39 7.00
C TYR A 126 7.17 34.39 8.12
N PHE A 127 7.74 35.60 7.99
CA PHE A 127 7.65 36.64 9.02
C PHE A 127 6.19 37.12 9.20
N ARG A 128 5.48 37.44 8.13
CA ARG A 128 4.08 37.88 8.21
C ARG A 128 3.20 36.87 8.91
N ILE A 129 3.39 35.58 8.58
CA ILE A 129 2.60 34.49 9.18
C ILE A 129 3.00 34.29 10.65
N SER A 130 4.30 34.34 10.96
CA SER A 130 4.80 34.13 12.33
C SER A 130 4.42 35.25 13.28
N GLU A 131 4.34 36.49 12.78
CA GLU A 131 3.92 37.68 13.54
C GLU A 131 2.40 37.86 13.57
N GLY A 132 1.66 36.99 12.83
CA GLY A 132 0.19 37.04 12.81
C GLY A 132 -0.39 38.15 11.92
N GLU A 133 0.42 38.79 11.10
CA GLU A 133 0.00 39.85 10.17
C GLU A 133 -0.85 39.29 9.01
N GLN A 134 -0.60 38.04 8.61
CA GLN A 134 -1.36 37.38 7.54
C GLN A 134 -1.67 35.93 7.90
N ALA A 135 -2.90 35.49 7.64
CA ALA A 135 -3.26 34.11 7.86
C ALA A 135 -2.56 33.19 6.83
N PHE A 136 -2.07 32.02 7.28
CA PHE A 136 -1.37 31.05 6.42
C PHE A 136 -2.19 30.69 5.18
N ALA A 137 -3.50 30.48 5.35
CA ALA A 137 -4.38 30.08 4.23
C ALA A 137 -4.55 31.20 3.18
N GLU A 138 -4.53 32.47 3.60
CA GLU A 138 -4.59 33.62 2.68
C GLU A 138 -3.28 33.75 1.91
N ALA A 139 -2.16 33.71 2.63
CA ALA A 139 -0.82 33.72 2.04
C ALA A 139 -0.62 32.57 1.03
N ALA A 140 -1.11 31.36 1.37
CA ALA A 140 -1.03 30.23 0.47
C ALA A 140 -1.84 30.41 -0.81
N LYS A 141 -3.06 30.93 -0.72
CA LYS A 141 -3.91 31.21 -1.89
C LYS A 141 -3.31 32.27 -2.83
N GLU A 142 -2.64 33.27 -2.25
CA GLU A 142 -2.10 34.41 -2.99
C GLU A 142 -0.73 34.10 -3.60
N PHE A 143 0.15 33.44 -2.86
CA PHE A 143 1.57 33.32 -3.23
C PHE A 143 2.03 31.91 -3.57
N SER A 144 1.28 30.84 -3.18
CA SER A 144 1.75 29.50 -3.48
C SER A 144 1.64 29.17 -4.96
N GLN A 145 2.71 28.66 -5.53
CA GLN A 145 2.83 28.30 -6.95
C GLN A 145 2.49 26.84 -7.22
N GLY A 146 1.87 26.16 -6.28
CA GLY A 146 1.46 24.78 -6.40
C GLY A 146 -0.04 24.55 -6.28
N ALA A 147 -0.47 23.30 -6.48
CA ALA A 147 -1.89 22.92 -6.38
C ALA A 147 -2.49 23.17 -4.99
N GLU A 148 -1.68 23.19 -3.95
CA GLU A 148 -2.07 23.48 -2.58
C GLU A 148 -2.61 24.90 -2.38
N ALA A 149 -2.33 25.84 -3.27
CA ALA A 149 -2.93 27.16 -3.26
C ALA A 149 -4.47 27.12 -3.20
N ALA A 150 -5.07 26.16 -3.96
CA ALA A 150 -6.53 26.00 -4.01
C ALA A 150 -7.16 25.62 -2.67
N THR A 151 -6.39 24.94 -1.79
CA THR A 151 -6.81 24.51 -0.45
C THR A 151 -6.32 25.43 0.66
N GLY A 152 -5.79 26.61 0.33
CA GLY A 152 -5.15 27.49 1.31
C GLY A 152 -3.89 26.86 1.93
N GLY A 153 -3.18 26.07 1.16
CA GLY A 153 -1.96 25.38 1.58
C GLY A 153 -2.18 24.05 2.28
N LEU A 154 -3.41 23.70 2.67
CA LEU A 154 -3.73 22.52 3.48
C LEU A 154 -3.53 21.22 2.69
N ILE A 155 -2.72 20.30 3.23
CA ILE A 155 -2.37 19.01 2.66
C ILE A 155 -2.55 17.91 3.70
N GLY A 156 -3.09 16.77 3.27
CA GLY A 156 -3.24 15.58 4.11
C GLY A 156 -4.70 15.26 4.49
N PRO A 157 -4.90 14.29 5.37
CA PRO A 157 -3.89 13.53 6.13
C PRO A 157 -3.11 12.55 5.27
N MET A 158 -1.77 12.56 5.37
CA MET A 158 -0.90 11.64 4.63
C MET A 158 0.23 11.08 5.51
N PRO A 159 0.74 9.86 5.22
CA PRO A 159 1.82 9.26 5.97
C PRO A 159 3.11 10.07 5.89
N LEU A 160 3.81 10.24 7.03
CA LEU A 160 5.12 10.89 7.10
C LEU A 160 6.15 10.22 6.19
N GLY A 161 6.06 8.91 6.01
CA GLY A 161 6.97 8.15 5.13
C GLY A 161 6.86 8.50 3.64
N LYS A 162 5.76 9.14 3.20
CA LYS A 162 5.55 9.60 1.81
C LYS A 162 6.04 11.02 1.54
N LEU A 163 6.48 11.74 2.57
CA LEU A 163 6.97 13.10 2.41
C LEU A 163 8.42 13.14 1.92
N HIS A 164 8.79 14.29 1.33
CA HIS A 164 10.20 14.58 1.07
C HIS A 164 11.00 14.49 2.37
N PRO A 165 12.21 13.89 2.39
CA PRO A 165 12.99 13.64 3.60
C PRO A 165 13.17 14.87 4.51
N SER A 166 13.38 16.06 3.92
CA SER A 166 13.51 17.31 4.67
C SER A 166 12.19 17.70 5.38
N LEU A 167 11.04 17.58 4.70
CA LEU A 167 9.75 17.86 5.30
C LEU A 167 9.42 16.86 6.41
N LYS A 168 9.70 15.57 6.17
CA LYS A 168 9.54 14.53 7.18
C LYS A 168 10.28 14.87 8.47
N LYS A 169 11.57 15.27 8.36
CA LYS A 169 12.38 15.63 9.53
C LYS A 169 11.81 16.81 10.30
N LEU A 170 11.34 17.84 9.59
CA LEU A 170 10.75 19.02 10.23
C LEU A 170 9.43 18.66 10.91
N LEU A 171 8.51 18.05 10.18
CA LEU A 171 7.17 17.77 10.69
C LEU A 171 7.15 16.72 11.82
N ALA A 172 8.12 15.80 11.85
CA ALA A 172 8.24 14.80 12.91
C ALA A 172 8.57 15.41 14.29
N VAL A 173 9.23 16.58 14.31
CA VAL A 173 9.61 17.26 15.56
C VAL A 173 8.78 18.52 15.83
N SER A 174 7.84 18.84 14.94
CA SER A 174 6.99 20.03 15.04
C SER A 174 5.89 19.88 16.08
N GLN A 175 5.53 20.99 16.68
CA GLN A 175 4.27 21.11 17.41
C GLN A 175 3.14 21.62 16.50
N PRO A 176 1.88 21.23 16.70
CA PRO A 176 0.76 21.80 15.98
C PRO A 176 0.73 23.34 16.04
N GLY A 177 0.57 23.97 14.88
CA GLY A 177 0.61 25.43 14.73
C GLY A 177 2.03 26.00 14.51
N GLN A 178 3.09 25.22 14.71
CA GLN A 178 4.45 25.71 14.51
C GLN A 178 4.75 25.91 13.03
N VAL A 179 5.14 27.16 12.68
CA VAL A 179 5.61 27.55 11.35
C VAL A 179 7.13 27.45 11.31
N TRP A 180 7.65 26.86 10.26
CA TRP A 180 9.10 26.76 10.05
C TRP A 180 9.60 27.83 9.09
N PRO A 181 10.84 28.35 9.31
CA PRO A 181 11.50 29.18 8.32
C PRO A 181 11.56 28.51 6.96
N PRO A 182 11.69 29.29 5.86
CA PRO A 182 11.74 28.73 4.53
C PRO A 182 12.86 27.71 4.36
N VAL A 183 12.53 26.57 3.75
CA VAL A 183 13.45 25.47 3.44
C VAL A 183 13.47 25.28 1.94
N GLN A 184 14.67 25.15 1.37
CA GLN A 184 14.82 24.89 -0.06
C GLN A 184 14.63 23.41 -0.38
N LEU A 185 13.72 23.10 -1.28
CA LEU A 185 13.43 21.76 -1.80
C LEU A 185 13.55 21.77 -3.33
N GLY A 186 14.73 21.43 -3.84
CA GLY A 186 15.05 21.56 -5.25
C GLY A 186 14.92 23.02 -5.72
N PRO A 187 14.09 23.32 -6.73
CA PRO A 187 13.91 24.70 -7.22
C PRO A 187 12.96 25.54 -6.34
N TRP A 188 12.36 24.94 -5.31
CA TRP A 188 11.31 25.55 -4.51
C TRP A 188 11.81 25.96 -3.12
N TRP A 189 11.39 27.13 -2.68
CA TRP A 189 11.40 27.52 -1.28
C TRP A 189 10.02 27.23 -0.70
N VAL A 190 9.99 26.55 0.45
CA VAL A 190 8.74 26.16 1.11
C VAL A 190 8.68 26.70 2.52
N VAL A 191 7.54 27.29 2.87
CA VAL A 191 7.14 27.59 4.24
C VAL A 191 6.14 26.52 4.65
N VAL A 192 6.34 25.88 5.81
CA VAL A 192 5.51 24.77 6.25
C VAL A 192 5.05 24.97 7.69
N ARG A 193 3.81 24.57 7.98
CA ARG A 193 3.23 24.57 9.32
C ARG A 193 2.56 23.20 9.59
N LEU A 194 2.89 22.59 10.74
CA LEU A 194 2.16 21.41 11.18
C LEU A 194 0.76 21.82 11.66
N GLU A 195 -0.28 21.23 11.09
CA GLU A 195 -1.66 21.43 11.56
C GLU A 195 -2.04 20.34 12.57
N LYS A 196 -1.75 19.07 12.24
CA LYS A 196 -2.11 17.95 13.09
C LYS A 196 -1.17 16.76 12.88
N LEU A 197 -0.74 16.17 13.97
CA LEU A 197 -0.10 14.86 13.98
C LEU A 197 -1.16 13.81 14.34
N LEU A 198 -1.23 12.75 13.57
CA LEU A 198 -2.14 11.61 13.74
C LEU A 198 -1.28 10.36 13.92
N PRO A 199 -0.96 9.97 15.16
CA PRO A 199 -0.17 8.79 15.42
C PRO A 199 -0.84 7.55 14.86
N ALA A 200 -0.07 6.71 14.17
CA ALA A 200 -0.54 5.42 13.69
C ALA A 200 -0.90 4.52 14.88
N GLN A 201 -1.97 3.76 14.72
CA GLN A 201 -2.42 2.75 15.67
C GLN A 201 -2.39 1.40 14.99
N LEU A 202 -2.07 0.35 15.75
CA LEU A 202 -2.13 -1.02 15.26
C LEU A 202 -3.57 -1.54 15.42
N ASP A 203 -4.48 -0.95 14.65
CA ASP A 203 -5.83 -1.47 14.48
C ASP A 203 -5.84 -2.65 13.49
N GLU A 204 -6.99 -3.29 13.31
CA GLU A 204 -7.13 -4.46 12.43
C GLU A 204 -6.76 -4.12 10.98
N ALA A 205 -7.12 -2.93 10.49
CA ALA A 205 -6.78 -2.51 9.13
C ALA A 205 -5.27 -2.32 8.94
N THR A 206 -4.60 -1.68 9.90
CA THR A 206 -3.15 -1.51 9.90
C THR A 206 -2.45 -2.86 10.07
N ARG A 207 -2.96 -3.74 10.93
CA ARG A 207 -2.44 -5.09 11.10
C ARG A 207 -2.46 -5.85 9.78
N GLN A 208 -3.61 -5.89 9.12
CA GLN A 208 -3.77 -6.56 7.83
C GLN A 208 -2.84 -5.97 6.77
N GLN A 209 -2.75 -4.64 6.69
CA GLN A 209 -1.84 -3.96 5.77
C GLN A 209 -0.37 -4.40 5.98
N LEU A 210 0.08 -4.50 7.24
CA LEU A 210 1.46 -4.89 7.56
C LEU A 210 1.74 -6.37 7.29
N VAL A 211 0.77 -7.25 7.53
CA VAL A 211 0.84 -8.67 7.13
C VAL A 211 0.97 -8.78 5.62
N ASP A 212 0.17 -8.04 4.87
CA ASP A 212 0.23 -8.02 3.40
C ASP A 212 1.56 -7.47 2.88
N GLU A 213 2.11 -6.46 3.53
CA GLU A 213 3.42 -5.90 3.20
C GLU A 213 4.54 -6.93 3.41
N LEU A 214 4.54 -7.64 4.53
CA LEU A 214 5.49 -8.71 4.81
C LEU A 214 5.37 -9.87 3.81
N PHE A 215 4.14 -10.23 3.45
CA PHE A 215 3.88 -11.23 2.42
C PHE A 215 4.43 -10.80 1.05
N HIS A 216 4.21 -9.55 0.63
CA HIS A 216 4.73 -9.07 -0.65
C HIS A 216 6.26 -9.05 -0.68
N GLN A 217 6.92 -8.63 0.40
CA GLN A 217 8.37 -8.70 0.52
C GLN A 217 8.89 -10.14 0.38
N TRP A 218 8.22 -11.09 1.03
CA TRP A 218 8.55 -12.50 0.91
C TRP A 218 8.37 -13.01 -0.52
N LEU A 219 7.24 -12.66 -1.17
CA LEU A 219 6.95 -13.10 -2.53
C LEU A 219 7.98 -12.54 -3.53
N GLU A 220 8.38 -11.30 -3.40
CA GLU A 220 9.45 -10.70 -4.20
C GLU A 220 10.79 -11.43 -4.03
N GLN A 221 11.13 -11.84 -2.82
CA GLN A 221 12.34 -12.64 -2.55
C GLN A 221 12.27 -14.03 -3.19
N GLN A 222 11.09 -14.67 -3.22
CA GLN A 222 10.89 -15.96 -3.87
C GLN A 222 11.02 -15.86 -5.41
N LEU A 223 10.57 -14.75 -5.98
CA LEU A 223 10.66 -14.51 -7.44
C LEU A 223 12.07 -14.14 -7.89
N ASN A 224 12.84 -13.47 -7.04
CA ASN A 224 14.19 -13.01 -7.29
C ASN A 224 15.14 -13.57 -6.22
N PRO A 225 15.38 -14.90 -6.19
CA PRO A 225 16.29 -15.45 -5.22
C PRO A 225 17.67 -14.84 -5.44
N SER A 226 18.20 -14.17 -4.39
CA SER A 226 19.59 -13.70 -4.42
C SER A 226 20.50 -14.89 -4.70
N PRO A 227 21.54 -14.74 -5.56
CA PRO A 227 22.49 -15.82 -5.77
C PRO A 227 23.06 -16.25 -4.41
N PRO A 228 23.29 -17.57 -4.21
CA PRO A 228 23.89 -18.06 -2.97
C PRO A 228 25.19 -17.29 -2.71
N GLN A 229 25.29 -16.66 -1.53
CA GLN A 229 26.55 -16.07 -1.10
C GLN A 229 27.54 -17.22 -1.00
N GLU A 230 28.59 -17.21 -1.83
CA GLU A 230 29.71 -18.17 -1.71
C GLU A 230 30.26 -18.01 -0.29
N PRO A 231 30.44 -19.11 0.44
CA PRO A 231 31.09 -19.04 1.76
C PRO A 231 32.53 -18.55 1.56
N LEU A 232 32.88 -17.49 2.29
CA LEU A 232 34.24 -16.96 2.41
C LEU A 232 35.18 -17.97 3.06
#